data_2c6d174862d74e1fcf731d6966264e87
#
_entry.id   2c6d174862d74e1fcf731d6966264e87
#
_cell.length_a   1.000
_cell.length_b   1.000
_cell.length_c   1.000
_cell.angle_alpha   90.00
_cell.angle_beta   90.00
_cell.angle_gamma   90.00
#
_symmetry.space_group_name_H-M   'P 1'
#
loop_
_entity.id
_entity.type
_entity.pdbx_description
1 polymer ?
#
loop_
_entity_poly.entity_id
_entity_poly.type
_entity_poly.pdbx_seq_one_letter_code
_entity_poly.pdbx_strand_id
1 'polypeptide(L)'
;MSEFPECLLIVTVEVDPAVEDEWNRWYDTVHLPDALKCPGVRRGRRYVSSGEISETVNGQTQKSARRIYTTVYELDHPGATATAEFQTMRGWYHFTPHVRSRTQVIVPAG
;
A
#
# COMPACT_ATOMS: atom_id res chain seq x y z
N MET A 1 -0.70 -21.40 17.14
CA MET A 1 -1.37 -20.58 16.12
C MET A 1 -0.65 -19.24 16.03
N SER A 2 -0.31 -18.81 14.85
CA SER A 2 0.35 -17.53 14.68
C SER A 2 -0.69 -16.39 14.68
N GLU A 3 -0.38 -15.32 15.41
CA GLU A 3 -1.18 -14.10 15.38
C GLU A 3 -0.84 -13.22 14.17
N PHE A 4 0.29 -13.50 13.51
CA PHE A 4 0.68 -12.76 12.32
C PHE A 4 -0.06 -13.28 11.09
N PRO A 5 -0.49 -12.37 10.21
CA PRO A 5 -1.12 -12.79 8.95
C PRO A 5 -0.19 -13.64 8.09
N GLU A 6 -0.77 -14.61 7.39
CA GLU A 6 -0.02 -15.51 6.51
C GLU A 6 0.21 -14.93 5.11
N CYS A 7 -0.54 -13.89 4.74
CA CYS A 7 -0.39 -13.27 3.43
C CYS A 7 -0.78 -11.80 3.50
N LEU A 8 0.10 -10.94 3.05
CA LEU A 8 -0.15 -9.50 3.04
C LEU A 8 0.11 -8.92 1.66
N LEU A 9 -0.69 -7.92 1.30
CA LEU A 9 -0.40 -7.04 0.19
C LEU A 9 0.08 -5.71 0.79
N ILE A 10 1.27 -5.30 0.43
CA ILE A 10 1.88 -4.06 0.91
C ILE A 10 1.99 -3.10 -0.26
N VAL A 11 1.37 -1.94 -0.13
CA VAL A 11 1.41 -0.88 -1.14
C VAL A 11 2.06 0.34 -0.52
N THR A 12 3.23 0.74 -1.04
CA THR A 12 3.92 1.94 -0.58
C THR A 12 3.85 3.02 -1.64
N VAL A 13 3.55 4.25 -1.23
CA VAL A 13 3.32 5.36 -2.17
C VAL A 13 3.97 6.63 -1.68
N GLU A 14 4.66 7.30 -2.58
CA GLU A 14 5.02 8.71 -2.44
C GLU A 14 4.18 9.48 -3.44
N VAL A 15 3.49 10.50 -2.96
CA VAL A 15 2.59 11.31 -3.77
C VAL A 15 3.12 12.74 -3.86
N ASP A 16 2.92 13.37 -5.01
CA ASP A 16 3.25 14.78 -5.22
C ASP A 16 2.50 15.63 -4.18
N PRO A 17 3.22 16.47 -3.39
CA PRO A 17 2.57 17.32 -2.39
C PRO A 17 1.44 18.18 -2.94
N ALA A 18 1.50 18.57 -4.21
CA ALA A 18 0.47 19.42 -4.83
C ALA A 18 -0.90 18.73 -4.87
N VAL A 19 -0.96 17.39 -4.87
CA VAL A 19 -2.21 16.64 -4.94
C VAL A 19 -2.41 15.74 -3.72
N GLU A 20 -1.55 15.86 -2.71
CA GLU A 20 -1.53 14.94 -1.57
C GLU A 20 -2.87 14.89 -0.82
N ASP A 21 -3.46 16.03 -0.51
CA ASP A 21 -4.72 16.10 0.24
C ASP A 21 -5.87 15.47 -0.55
N GLU A 22 -5.95 15.77 -1.83
CA GLU A 22 -6.99 15.23 -2.71
C GLU A 22 -6.81 13.72 -2.87
N TRP A 23 -5.57 13.26 -3.06
CA TRP A 23 -5.23 11.85 -3.18
C TRP A 23 -5.61 11.08 -1.91
N ASN A 24 -5.29 11.62 -0.73
CA ASN A 24 -5.66 11.01 0.55
C ASN A 24 -7.17 10.87 0.68
N ARG A 25 -7.92 11.89 0.31
CA ARG A 25 -9.39 11.84 0.38
C ARG A 25 -9.95 10.77 -0.55
N TRP A 26 -9.45 10.72 -1.78
CA TRP A 26 -9.85 9.69 -2.73
C TRP A 26 -9.53 8.29 -2.21
N TYR A 27 -8.33 8.11 -1.67
CA TYR A 27 -7.91 6.81 -1.15
C TYR A 27 -8.83 6.35 -0.02
N ASP A 28 -9.10 7.23 0.94
CA ASP A 28 -9.92 6.90 2.11
C ASP A 28 -11.39 6.65 1.75
N THR A 29 -11.93 7.38 0.78
CA THR A 29 -13.36 7.36 0.49
C THR A 29 -13.74 6.47 -0.68
N VAL A 30 -12.81 6.16 -1.58
CA VAL A 30 -13.08 5.37 -2.79
C VAL A 30 -12.20 4.14 -2.86
N HIS A 31 -10.88 4.34 -2.92
CA HIS A 31 -9.94 3.27 -3.25
C HIS A 31 -9.86 2.17 -2.17
N LEU A 32 -9.71 2.57 -0.91
CA LEU A 32 -9.66 1.60 0.20
C LEU A 32 -10.99 0.84 0.34
N PRO A 33 -12.15 1.51 0.37
CA PRO A 33 -13.42 0.79 0.40
C PRO A 33 -13.62 -0.18 -0.76
N ASP A 34 -13.20 0.21 -1.98
CA ASP A 34 -13.31 -0.66 -3.15
C ASP A 34 -12.40 -1.88 -3.02
N ALA A 35 -11.18 -1.69 -2.52
CA ALA A 35 -10.26 -2.79 -2.28
C ALA A 35 -10.83 -3.79 -1.26
N LEU A 36 -11.46 -3.29 -0.21
CA LEU A 36 -12.03 -4.13 0.85
C LEU A 36 -13.24 -4.95 0.39
N LYS A 37 -13.83 -4.61 -0.76
CA LYS A 37 -14.92 -5.40 -1.36
C LYS A 37 -14.44 -6.52 -2.26
N CYS A 38 -13.15 -6.54 -2.60
CA CYS A 38 -12.60 -7.56 -3.48
C CYS A 38 -12.55 -8.92 -2.79
N PRO A 39 -12.92 -10.02 -3.50
CA PRO A 39 -12.82 -11.35 -2.93
C PRO A 39 -11.40 -11.67 -2.48
N GLY A 40 -11.25 -12.25 -1.31
CA GLY A 40 -9.94 -12.61 -0.76
C GLY A 40 -9.21 -11.50 -0.03
N VAL A 41 -9.74 -10.28 -0.04
CA VAL A 41 -9.21 -9.17 0.77
C VAL A 41 -10.00 -9.14 2.08
N ARG A 42 -9.32 -9.49 3.18
CA ARG A 42 -9.99 -9.64 4.49
C ARG A 42 -10.15 -8.30 5.21
N ARG A 43 -9.08 -7.51 5.22
CA ARG A 43 -9.04 -6.20 5.87
C ARG A 43 -7.87 -5.40 5.33
N GLY A 44 -7.91 -4.10 5.54
CA GLY A 44 -6.84 -3.22 5.11
C GLY A 44 -6.77 -1.98 5.98
N ARG A 45 -5.58 -1.42 6.08
CA ARG A 45 -5.37 -0.19 6.85
C ARG A 45 -4.26 0.62 6.22
N ARG A 46 -4.44 1.94 6.23
CA ARG A 46 -3.47 2.90 5.73
C ARG A 46 -2.60 3.41 6.86
N TYR A 47 -1.32 3.59 6.54
CA TYR A 47 -0.33 4.14 7.45
C TYR A 47 0.47 5.22 6.73
N VAL A 48 1.10 6.09 7.47
CA VAL A 48 2.05 7.06 6.94
C VAL A 48 3.29 7.08 7.82
N SER A 49 4.45 7.31 7.21
CA SER A 49 5.70 7.38 7.94
C SER A 49 5.63 8.47 9.02
N SER A 50 6.18 8.15 10.20
CA SER A 50 6.26 9.08 11.33
C SER A 50 7.72 9.49 11.51
N GLY A 51 7.98 10.80 11.43
CA GLY A 51 9.32 11.31 11.59
C GLY A 51 10.23 11.01 10.42
N GLU A 52 11.50 10.77 10.73
CA GLU A 52 12.56 10.62 9.74
C GLU A 52 12.66 9.19 9.23
N ILE A 53 12.87 9.04 7.92
CA ILE A 53 13.13 7.76 7.30
C ILE A 53 14.63 7.61 7.14
N SER A 54 15.15 6.45 7.49
CA SER A 54 16.56 6.09 7.38
C SER A 54 16.72 4.95 6.38
N GLU A 55 17.57 5.15 5.36
CA GLU A 55 17.87 4.13 4.37
C GLU A 55 19.37 3.85 4.40
N THR A 56 19.75 2.58 4.49
CA THR A 56 21.16 2.17 4.53
C THR A 56 21.46 1.25 3.36
N VAL A 57 22.46 1.64 2.56
CA VAL A 57 22.94 0.84 1.42
C VAL A 57 24.44 0.75 1.55
N ASN A 58 24.98 -0.47 1.55
CA ASN A 58 26.41 -0.73 1.65
C ASN A 58 27.06 0.01 2.83
N GLY A 59 26.39 0.00 3.99
CA GLY A 59 26.88 0.63 5.19
C GLY A 59 26.73 2.14 5.25
N GLN A 60 26.18 2.77 4.22
CA GLN A 60 25.96 4.21 4.19
C GLN A 60 24.48 4.51 4.41
N THR A 61 24.21 5.40 5.36
CA THR A 61 22.85 5.74 5.77
C THR A 61 22.48 7.14 5.28
N GLN A 62 21.33 7.23 4.65
CA GLN A 62 20.71 8.50 4.27
C GLN A 62 19.40 8.66 5.02
N LYS A 63 19.10 9.89 5.41
CA LYS A 63 17.87 10.21 6.16
C LYS A 63 17.06 11.24 5.38
N SER A 64 15.73 11.09 5.45
CA SER A 64 14.83 12.05 4.85
C SER A 64 13.55 12.16 5.68
N ALA A 65 12.89 13.30 5.59
CA ALA A 65 11.61 13.54 6.26
C ALA A 65 10.41 13.42 5.31
N ARG A 66 10.61 12.81 4.14
CA ARG A 66 9.53 12.64 3.17
C ARG A 66 8.44 11.71 3.72
N ARG A 67 7.22 11.94 3.28
CA ARG A 67 6.07 11.14 3.72
C ARG A 67 5.89 9.96 2.79
N ILE A 68 5.97 8.75 3.35
CA ILE A 68 5.67 7.52 2.63
C ILE A 68 4.41 6.93 3.21
N TYR A 69 3.41 6.75 2.35
CA TYR A 69 2.15 6.11 2.71
C TYR A 69 2.25 4.63 2.46
N THR A 70 1.77 3.82 3.39
CA THR A 70 1.77 2.37 3.28
C THR A 70 0.37 1.85 3.58
N THR A 71 -0.20 1.10 2.64
CA THR A 71 -1.44 0.38 2.92
C THR A 71 -1.10 -1.09 3.08
N VAL A 72 -1.60 -1.68 4.16
CA VAL A 72 -1.42 -3.09 4.48
C VAL A 72 -2.77 -3.76 4.33
N TYR A 73 -2.85 -4.74 3.42
CA TYR A 73 -4.04 -5.58 3.24
C TYR A 73 -3.71 -7.00 3.66
N GLU A 74 -4.61 -7.61 4.43
CA GLU A 74 -4.52 -9.04 4.71
C GLU A 74 -5.32 -9.79 3.65
N LEU A 75 -4.65 -10.75 3.01
CA LEU A 75 -5.25 -11.56 1.94
C LEU A 75 -5.47 -12.99 2.42
N ASP A 76 -6.48 -13.66 1.86
CA ASP A 76 -6.70 -15.09 2.10
C ASP A 76 -5.59 -15.95 1.50
N HIS A 77 -5.06 -15.51 0.35
CA HIS A 77 -3.97 -16.19 -0.35
C HIS A 77 -3.39 -15.24 -1.41
N PRO A 78 -2.18 -15.53 -1.95
CA PRO A 78 -1.55 -14.64 -2.93
C PRO A 78 -2.37 -14.41 -4.20
N GLY A 79 -3.18 -15.38 -4.59
CA GLY A 79 -4.04 -15.27 -5.78
C GLY A 79 -5.17 -14.25 -5.68
N ALA A 80 -5.41 -13.69 -4.50
CA ALA A 80 -6.48 -12.69 -4.31
C ALA A 80 -6.27 -11.44 -5.19
N THR A 81 -5.04 -11.13 -5.59
CA THR A 81 -4.75 -10.00 -6.46
C THR A 81 -5.02 -10.30 -7.94
N ALA A 82 -5.28 -11.55 -8.29
CA ALA A 82 -5.53 -11.96 -9.67
C ALA A 82 -7.01 -12.02 -10.04
N THR A 83 -7.92 -11.74 -9.11
CA THR A 83 -9.36 -11.74 -9.41
C THR A 83 -9.72 -10.60 -10.36
N ALA A 84 -10.82 -10.78 -11.11
CA ALA A 84 -11.31 -9.74 -12.01
C ALA A 84 -11.65 -8.46 -11.24
N GLU A 85 -12.24 -8.61 -10.05
CA GLU A 85 -12.62 -7.49 -9.20
C GLU A 85 -11.39 -6.69 -8.77
N PHE A 86 -10.34 -7.38 -8.34
CA PHE A 86 -9.11 -6.70 -7.93
C PHE A 86 -8.43 -6.00 -9.12
N GLN A 87 -8.36 -6.65 -10.28
CA GLN A 87 -7.75 -6.07 -11.47
C GLN A 87 -8.51 -4.83 -11.95
N THR A 88 -9.83 -4.80 -11.78
CA THR A 88 -10.66 -3.64 -12.11
C THR A 88 -10.45 -2.49 -11.12
N MET A 89 -10.30 -2.82 -9.83
CA MET A 89 -10.15 -1.83 -8.76
C MET A 89 -8.78 -1.16 -8.75
N ARG A 90 -7.73 -1.89 -9.10
CA ARG A 90 -6.35 -1.43 -8.95
C ARG A 90 -6.04 -0.22 -9.81
N GLY A 91 -5.02 0.54 -9.41
CA GLY A 91 -4.53 1.69 -10.15
C GLY A 91 -4.75 2.99 -9.38
N TRP A 92 -4.29 4.08 -9.96
CA TRP A 92 -4.22 5.35 -9.25
C TRP A 92 -5.15 6.42 -9.84
N TYR A 93 -6.14 6.01 -10.65
CA TYR A 93 -7.12 6.92 -11.23
C TYR A 93 -6.39 8.07 -11.97
N HIS A 94 -6.84 9.30 -11.85
CA HIS A 94 -6.16 10.43 -12.48
C HIS A 94 -4.87 10.86 -11.76
N PHE A 95 -4.56 10.25 -10.61
CA PHE A 95 -3.34 10.55 -9.87
C PHE A 95 -2.11 9.82 -10.40
N THR A 96 -2.25 8.94 -11.39
CA THR A 96 -1.16 8.12 -11.91
C THR A 96 0.13 8.90 -12.19
N PRO A 97 0.13 10.09 -12.84
CA PRO A 97 1.37 10.81 -13.08
C PRO A 97 1.97 11.48 -11.83
N HIS A 98 1.26 11.46 -10.72
CA HIS A 98 1.66 12.17 -9.50
C HIS A 98 2.11 11.25 -8.38
N VAL A 99 2.18 9.94 -8.62
CA VAL A 99 2.54 8.97 -7.59
C VAL A 99 3.72 8.10 -8.03
N ARG A 100 4.54 7.72 -7.05
CA ARG A 100 5.52 6.66 -7.17
C ARG A 100 5.11 5.57 -6.20
N SER A 101 4.89 4.37 -6.70
CA SER A 101 4.37 3.29 -5.87
C SER A 101 5.14 1.99 -6.04
N ARG A 102 5.11 1.18 -4.99
CA ARG A 102 5.58 -0.20 -5.02
C ARG A 102 4.50 -1.07 -4.42
N THR A 103 4.21 -2.18 -5.07
CA THR A 103 3.21 -3.15 -4.63
C THR A 103 3.87 -4.51 -4.54
N GLN A 104 3.68 -5.20 -3.41
CA GLN A 104 4.20 -6.55 -3.25
C GLN A 104 3.28 -7.40 -2.41
N VAL A 105 3.16 -8.67 -2.78
CA VAL A 105 2.51 -9.68 -1.95
C VAL A 105 3.61 -10.38 -1.17
N ILE A 106 3.45 -10.47 0.13
CA ILE A 106 4.43 -11.08 1.02
C ILE A 106 3.80 -12.20 1.83
N VAL A 107 4.60 -13.23 2.07
CA VAL A 107 4.22 -14.39 2.88
C VAL A 107 5.33 -14.66 3.89
N PRO A 108 5.08 -15.47 4.93
CA PRO A 108 6.12 -15.76 5.91
C PRO A 108 7.41 -16.28 5.26
N ALA A 109 8.54 -15.80 5.75
CA ALA A 109 9.85 -16.17 5.19
C ALA A 109 10.37 -17.50 5.71
N GLY A 110 9.77 -18.03 6.76
CA GLY A 110 10.22 -19.29 7.34
C GLY A 110 9.17 -20.05 8.09
#